data_de205750ab6c8cc9a08769d398a850fe
#
_entry.id   de205750ab6c8cc9a08769d398a850fe
#
_cell.length_a   1.000
_cell.length_b   1.000
_cell.length_c   1.000
_cell.angle_alpha   90.00
_cell.angle_beta   90.00
_cell.angle_gamma   90.00
#
_symmetry.space_group_name_H-M   'P 1'
#
loop_
_entity.id
_entity.type
_entity.pdbx_description
1 polymer ?
#
loop_
_entity_poly.entity_id
_entity_poly.type
_entity_poly.pdbx_seq_one_letter_code
_entity_poly.pdbx_strand_id
1 'polypeptide(L)'
;EENESEIIQNSLDFSDTKVKEIFTPREKMFTINLKNLSLDKLVEIICSTSYSRIPVYYDNPNKIVGILLVKNFLADYLDDKTVKTDLNDSIEKPFIVSPNVTIDELVDGFQKQRKQIALVYRNNVLLGMVTMEDVLEELVGTISEKSEIVPQTGKEKKK
;
A
#
# COMPACT_ATOMS: atom_id res chain seq x y z
N GLU A 1 -2.80 -9.84 26.53
CA GLU A 1 -1.77 -8.97 26.25
C GLU A 1 -0.43 -9.57 26.34
N GLU A 2 -0.16 -10.33 27.37
CA GLU A 2 1.09 -10.99 27.42
C GLU A 2 1.22 -11.94 26.27
N ASN A 3 0.13 -12.59 25.87
CA ASN A 3 0.19 -13.50 24.76
C ASN A 3 0.51 -12.77 23.48
N GLU A 4 -0.01 -11.59 23.29
CA GLU A 4 0.30 -10.84 22.12
C GLU A 4 1.76 -10.48 22.06
N SER A 5 2.32 -10.08 23.16
CA SER A 5 3.70 -9.71 23.21
C SER A 5 4.57 -10.89 22.89
N GLU A 6 4.21 -12.03 23.45
CA GLU A 6 4.97 -13.21 23.22
C GLU A 6 4.93 -13.61 21.78
N ILE A 7 3.78 -13.55 21.14
CA ILE A 7 3.66 -13.92 19.76
C ILE A 7 4.48 -12.99 18.90
N ILE A 8 4.45 -11.71 19.17
CA ILE A 8 5.23 -10.76 18.41
C ILE A 8 6.71 -11.03 18.57
N GLN A 9 7.14 -11.32 19.76
CA GLN A 9 8.54 -11.60 19.95
C GLN A 9 8.94 -12.87 19.29
N ASN A 10 8.09 -13.88 19.28
CA ASN A 10 8.44 -15.14 18.69
C ASN A 10 8.42 -15.06 17.17
N SER A 11 7.75 -14.07 16.61
CA SER A 11 7.78 -13.90 15.18
C SER A 11 9.09 -13.31 14.82
N LEU A 12 9.79 -12.99 15.83
CA LEU A 12 11.05 -12.60 15.77
C LEU A 12 11.76 -11.97 14.69
N ASP A 13 12.62 -12.20 14.26
CA ASP A 13 13.45 -11.54 13.32
C ASP A 13 12.70 -10.66 12.37
N PHE A 14 11.37 -10.68 12.45
CA PHE A 14 10.54 -9.83 11.64
C PHE A 14 10.90 -8.37 11.90
N SER A 15 11.25 -8.05 13.14
CA SER A 15 11.55 -6.65 13.46
C SER A 15 12.87 -6.21 12.83
N ASP A 16 13.71 -7.13 12.38
CA ASP A 16 14.95 -6.73 11.76
C ASP A 16 14.80 -6.57 10.26
N THR A 17 13.70 -6.99 9.69
CA THR A 17 13.48 -6.86 8.26
C THR A 17 13.19 -5.40 7.93
N LYS A 18 13.80 -4.89 6.90
CA LYS A 18 13.60 -3.52 6.51
C LYS A 18 12.69 -3.40 5.31
N VAL A 19 12.06 -2.25 5.19
CA VAL A 19 11.14 -1.99 4.11
C VAL A 19 11.79 -2.29 2.76
N LYS A 20 13.06 -1.98 2.60
CA LYS A 20 13.72 -2.19 1.32
C LYS A 20 13.79 -3.65 0.92
N GLU A 21 13.54 -4.55 1.85
CA GLU A 21 13.59 -5.97 1.53
C GLU A 21 12.26 -6.51 1.02
N ILE A 22 11.18 -5.77 1.20
CA ILE A 22 9.86 -6.27 0.82
C ILE A 22 9.04 -5.33 -0.06
N PHE A 23 9.50 -4.11 -0.30
CA PHE A 23 8.67 -3.15 -0.99
C PHE A 23 8.55 -3.44 -2.48
N THR A 24 7.52 -2.90 -3.11
CA THR A 24 7.32 -3.02 -4.54
C THR A 24 8.11 -1.93 -5.21
N PRO A 25 9.01 -2.26 -6.12
CA PRO A 25 9.83 -1.23 -6.75
C PRO A 25 9.01 -0.34 -7.67
N ARG A 26 9.50 0.86 -7.87
CA ARG A 26 8.81 1.86 -8.64
C ARG A 26 8.36 1.36 -10.01
N GLU A 27 9.16 0.57 -10.66
CA GLU A 27 8.83 0.11 -12.00
C GLU A 27 7.58 -0.76 -12.02
N LYS A 28 7.22 -1.35 -10.90
CA LYS A 28 6.07 -2.20 -10.83
C LYS A 28 4.85 -1.53 -10.21
N MET A 29 4.97 -0.25 -9.87
CA MET A 29 3.84 0.45 -9.28
C MET A 29 2.86 0.86 -10.37
N PHE A 30 1.58 0.86 -10.02
CA PHE A 30 0.55 1.39 -10.89
C PHE A 30 0.25 2.80 -10.38
N THR A 31 0.52 3.81 -11.18
CA THR A 31 0.30 5.20 -10.76
C THR A 31 -0.44 5.92 -11.86
N ILE A 32 -1.02 7.06 -11.53
CA ILE A 32 -1.77 7.85 -12.50
C ILE A 32 -1.24 9.28 -12.54
N ASN A 33 -1.00 9.76 -13.75
CA ASN A 33 -0.59 11.14 -13.96
C ASN A 33 -1.86 11.96 -14.17
N LEU A 34 -2.11 12.90 -13.27
CA LEU A 34 -3.33 13.68 -13.32
C LEU A 34 -3.25 14.86 -14.31
N LYS A 35 -2.07 15.12 -14.87
CA LYS A 35 -1.93 16.25 -15.74
C LYS A 35 -2.73 16.05 -17.02
N ASN A 36 -3.58 17.03 -17.36
CA ASN A 36 -4.39 16.99 -18.57
C ASN A 36 -5.30 15.76 -18.63
N LEU A 37 -5.75 15.29 -17.48
CA LEU A 37 -6.59 14.12 -17.42
C LEU A 37 -8.02 14.54 -17.10
N SER A 38 -8.97 14.16 -17.94
CA SER A 38 -10.36 14.45 -17.68
C SER A 38 -10.94 13.47 -16.68
N LEU A 39 -12.04 13.83 -16.06
CA LEU A 39 -12.66 12.92 -15.11
C LEU A 39 -13.14 11.66 -15.80
N ASP A 40 -13.65 11.76 -17.02
CA ASP A 40 -14.13 10.60 -17.74
C ASP A 40 -12.97 9.64 -18.02
N LYS A 41 -11.82 10.18 -18.38
CA LYS A 41 -10.67 9.34 -18.65
C LYS A 41 -10.17 8.72 -17.35
N LEU A 42 -10.22 9.44 -16.26
CA LEU A 42 -9.80 8.91 -14.99
C LEU A 42 -10.68 7.73 -14.60
N VAL A 43 -12.00 7.86 -14.80
CA VAL A 43 -12.91 6.78 -14.49
C VAL A 43 -12.57 5.56 -15.37
N GLU A 44 -12.24 5.79 -16.63
CA GLU A 44 -11.91 4.71 -17.52
C GLU A 44 -10.68 3.97 -17.02
N ILE A 45 -9.66 4.70 -16.60
CA ILE A 45 -8.45 4.09 -16.08
C ILE A 45 -8.74 3.31 -14.82
N ILE A 46 -9.50 3.89 -13.90
CA ILE A 46 -9.82 3.24 -12.66
C ILE A 46 -10.61 1.95 -12.90
N CYS A 47 -11.52 1.98 -13.85
CA CYS A 47 -12.32 0.79 -14.11
C CYS A 47 -11.52 -0.32 -14.79
N SER A 48 -10.34 -0.01 -15.28
CA SER A 48 -9.51 -1.01 -15.92
C SER A 48 -8.61 -1.73 -14.93
N THR A 49 -8.68 -1.37 -13.65
CA THR A 49 -7.81 -1.98 -12.65
C THR A 49 -8.63 -2.36 -11.43
N SER A 50 -8.09 -3.23 -10.61
CA SER A 50 -8.77 -3.64 -9.39
C SER A 50 -8.15 -3.01 -8.15
N TYR A 51 -7.23 -2.09 -8.30
CA TYR A 51 -6.62 -1.47 -7.13
C TYR A 51 -7.60 -0.54 -6.43
N SER A 52 -7.58 -0.55 -5.11
CA SER A 52 -8.45 0.30 -4.31
C SER A 52 -7.80 1.63 -3.98
N ARG A 53 -6.49 1.67 -3.97
CA ARG A 53 -5.74 2.86 -3.65
C ARG A 53 -4.64 3.00 -4.67
N ILE A 54 -4.55 4.17 -5.31
CA ILE A 54 -3.61 4.36 -6.41
C ILE A 54 -2.81 5.63 -6.19
N PRO A 55 -1.49 5.55 -6.15
CA PRO A 55 -0.69 6.77 -6.04
C PRO A 55 -0.85 7.63 -7.28
N VAL A 56 -1.00 8.92 -7.09
CA VAL A 56 -1.20 9.84 -8.21
C VAL A 56 -0.17 10.95 -8.16
N TYR A 57 0.18 11.48 -9.32
CA TYR A 57 1.12 12.56 -9.39
C TYR A 57 0.67 13.53 -10.50
N TYR A 58 1.27 14.69 -10.52
CA TYR A 58 0.94 15.68 -11.52
C TYR A 58 2.22 16.00 -12.28
N ASP A 59 2.34 15.41 -13.48
CA ASP A 59 3.48 15.67 -14.36
C ASP A 59 4.79 14.98 -13.95
N ASN A 60 5.22 15.08 -12.74
CA ASN A 60 6.50 14.51 -12.31
C ASN A 60 6.26 13.21 -11.55
N PRO A 61 6.57 12.06 -12.15
CA PRO A 61 6.28 10.77 -11.52
C PRO A 61 7.10 10.54 -10.26
N ASN A 62 8.13 11.32 -10.04
CA ASN A 62 8.92 11.17 -8.84
C ASN A 62 8.28 11.87 -7.66
N LYS A 63 7.25 12.67 -7.89
CA LYS A 63 6.61 13.41 -6.84
C LYS A 63 5.16 13.00 -6.70
N ILE A 64 4.90 12.02 -5.88
CA ILE A 64 3.53 11.56 -5.66
C ILE A 64 2.82 12.60 -4.80
N VAL A 65 1.70 13.11 -5.28
CA VAL A 65 0.98 14.14 -4.54
C VAL A 65 -0.05 13.55 -3.60
N GLY A 66 -0.41 12.30 -3.77
CA GLY A 66 -1.37 11.69 -2.86
C GLY A 66 -1.74 10.30 -3.30
N ILE A 67 -2.65 9.70 -2.55
CA ILE A 67 -3.16 8.36 -2.85
C ILE A 67 -4.64 8.50 -3.17
N LEU A 68 -5.02 8.12 -4.37
CA LEU A 68 -6.41 8.20 -4.77
C LEU A 68 -7.19 7.05 -4.15
N LEU A 69 -8.26 7.37 -3.47
CA LEU A 69 -9.12 6.36 -2.85
C LEU A 69 -10.25 6.09 -3.83
N VAL A 70 -10.15 4.97 -4.54
CA VAL A 70 -11.03 4.68 -5.65
C VAL A 70 -12.51 4.66 -5.23
N LYS A 71 -12.82 4.02 -4.11
CA LYS A 71 -14.17 3.96 -3.66
C LYS A 71 -14.75 5.34 -3.40
N ASN A 72 -14.01 6.21 -2.78
CA ASN A 72 -14.49 7.54 -2.47
C ASN A 72 -14.73 8.33 -3.76
N PHE A 73 -13.79 8.22 -4.69
CA PHE A 73 -13.93 8.95 -5.94
C PHE A 73 -15.13 8.45 -6.73
N LEU A 74 -15.32 7.15 -6.83
CA LEU A 74 -16.43 6.63 -7.61
C LEU A 74 -17.77 6.94 -6.98
N ALA A 75 -17.85 6.95 -5.66
CA ALA A 75 -19.09 7.30 -4.98
C ALA A 75 -19.47 8.73 -5.32
N ASP A 76 -18.51 9.65 -5.28
CA ASP A 76 -18.79 11.03 -5.59
C ASP A 76 -19.14 11.19 -7.06
N TYR A 77 -18.43 10.51 -7.93
CA TYR A 77 -18.66 10.64 -9.36
C TYR A 77 -20.05 10.10 -9.71
N LEU A 78 -20.46 8.99 -9.15
CA LEU A 78 -21.75 8.41 -9.47
C LEU A 78 -22.88 9.18 -8.83
N ASP A 79 -22.62 9.85 -7.73
CA ASP A 79 -23.64 10.59 -7.04
C ASP A 79 -24.01 11.83 -7.84
N ASP A 80 -23.07 12.51 -8.43
CA ASP A 80 -23.37 13.71 -9.18
C ASP A 80 -22.35 13.88 -10.29
N LYS A 81 -22.61 13.25 -11.42
CA LYS A 81 -21.70 13.33 -12.53
C LYS A 81 -21.68 14.69 -13.18
N THR A 82 -22.74 15.47 -13.02
CA THR A 82 -22.81 16.74 -13.71
C THR A 82 -22.06 17.82 -12.96
N VAL A 83 -21.75 17.60 -11.70
CA VAL A 83 -21.04 18.59 -10.94
C VAL A 83 -19.56 18.20 -10.92
N LYS A 84 -18.70 19.18 -11.01
CA LYS A 84 -17.29 18.92 -11.01
C LYS A 84 -16.86 18.23 -9.74
N THR A 85 -16.33 17.06 -9.86
CA THR A 85 -15.88 16.29 -8.69
C THR A 85 -14.59 16.89 -8.18
N ASP A 86 -14.52 17.12 -6.89
CA ASP A 86 -13.32 17.66 -6.29
C ASP A 86 -12.44 16.49 -5.88
N LEU A 87 -11.39 16.24 -6.63
CA LEU A 87 -10.54 15.13 -6.35
C LEU A 87 -9.88 15.19 -4.98
N ASN A 88 -9.78 16.37 -4.40
CA ASN A 88 -9.13 16.50 -3.12
C ASN A 88 -9.83 15.68 -2.03
N ASP A 89 -11.14 15.47 -2.16
CA ASP A 89 -11.86 14.70 -1.16
C ASP A 89 -11.58 13.22 -1.33
N SER A 90 -11.03 12.80 -2.47
CA SER A 90 -10.76 11.41 -2.72
C SER A 90 -9.27 11.09 -2.70
N ILE A 91 -8.44 12.05 -2.36
CA ILE A 91 -7.01 11.85 -2.32
C ILE A 91 -6.51 12.09 -0.92
N GLU A 92 -5.87 11.09 -0.34
CA GLU A 92 -5.32 11.26 0.99
C GLU A 92 -3.85 11.54 0.90
N LYS A 93 -3.30 12.17 1.94
CA LYS A 93 -1.90 12.50 1.97
C LYS A 93 -1.06 11.26 1.96
N PRO A 94 0.05 11.25 1.25
CA PRO A 94 0.89 10.07 1.21
C PRO A 94 1.64 9.91 2.54
N PHE A 95 1.82 8.66 2.95
CA PHE A 95 2.61 8.34 4.11
C PHE A 95 3.98 7.96 3.54
N ILE A 96 5.03 8.65 3.92
CA ILE A 96 6.34 8.47 3.32
C ILE A 96 7.30 7.86 4.33
N VAL A 97 8.06 6.85 3.89
CA VAL A 97 9.02 6.20 4.76
C VAL A 97 10.35 6.05 4.03
N SER A 98 11.40 5.85 4.80
CA SER A 98 12.72 5.57 4.27
C SER A 98 12.84 4.07 4.00
N PRO A 99 13.66 3.64 3.05
CA PRO A 99 13.84 2.21 2.81
C PRO A 99 14.47 1.49 3.99
N ASN A 100 15.07 2.21 4.92
CA ASN A 100 15.72 1.58 6.06
C ASN A 100 14.84 1.42 7.29
N VAL A 101 13.59 1.82 7.19
CA VAL A 101 12.65 1.66 8.29
C VAL A 101 12.36 0.17 8.45
N THR A 102 12.26 -0.29 9.68
CA THR A 102 11.95 -1.70 9.93
C THR A 102 10.46 -1.95 9.75
N ILE A 103 10.11 -3.20 9.58
CA ILE A 103 8.71 -3.56 9.41
C ILE A 103 7.90 -3.18 10.65
N ASP A 104 8.49 -3.33 11.84
CA ASP A 104 7.79 -2.94 13.06
C ASP A 104 7.47 -1.45 13.05
N GLU A 105 8.42 -0.62 12.64
CA GLU A 105 8.19 0.79 12.59
C GLU A 105 7.15 1.13 11.53
N LEU A 106 7.17 0.41 10.42
CA LEU A 106 6.20 0.63 9.37
C LEU A 106 4.79 0.30 9.83
N VAL A 107 4.62 -0.83 10.50
CA VAL A 107 3.30 -1.24 10.99
C VAL A 107 2.78 -0.22 12.00
N ASP A 108 3.67 0.23 12.88
CA ASP A 108 3.28 1.21 13.87
C ASP A 108 2.81 2.50 13.18
N GLY A 109 3.51 2.92 12.13
CA GLY A 109 3.11 4.09 11.38
C GLY A 109 1.78 3.91 10.67
N PHE A 110 1.55 2.74 10.06
CA PHE A 110 0.29 2.47 9.42
C PHE A 110 -0.86 2.59 10.43
N GLN A 111 -0.67 2.05 11.61
CA GLN A 111 -1.71 2.10 12.61
C GLN A 111 -1.94 3.50 13.15
N LYS A 112 -0.87 4.21 13.43
CA LYS A 112 -1.01 5.55 13.96
C LYS A 112 -1.63 6.51 12.97
N GLN A 113 -1.30 6.39 11.71
CA GLN A 113 -1.81 7.31 10.72
C GLN A 113 -3.01 6.76 9.97
N ARG A 114 -3.42 5.53 10.28
CA ARG A 114 -4.57 4.90 9.64
C ARG A 114 -4.39 4.88 8.14
N LYS A 115 -3.21 4.44 7.71
CA LYS A 115 -2.90 4.33 6.30
C LYS A 115 -2.66 2.86 5.95
N GLN A 116 -2.70 2.54 4.68
CA GLN A 116 -2.45 1.19 4.21
C GLN A 116 -1.39 1.12 3.14
N ILE A 117 -0.90 2.26 2.69
CA ILE A 117 0.17 2.34 1.71
C ILE A 117 1.19 3.34 2.19
N ALA A 118 2.47 3.01 2.06
CA ALA A 118 3.54 3.94 2.32
C ALA A 118 4.39 4.05 1.07
N LEU A 119 4.84 5.24 0.76
CA LEU A 119 5.72 5.45 -0.37
C LEU A 119 7.14 5.48 0.15
N VAL A 120 8.03 4.81 -0.55
CA VAL A 120 9.41 4.67 -0.12
C VAL A 120 10.26 5.65 -0.91
N TYR A 121 10.84 6.61 -0.20
CA TYR A 121 11.67 7.63 -0.82
C TYR A 121 13.06 7.65 -0.22
N ARG A 122 14.04 7.97 -1.05
CA ARG A 122 15.39 8.23 -0.56
C ARG A 122 15.87 9.50 -1.27
N ASN A 123 16.23 10.52 -0.50
CA ASN A 123 16.70 11.78 -1.07
C ASN A 123 15.78 12.33 -2.14
N ASN A 124 14.51 12.36 -1.86
CA ASN A 124 13.49 12.89 -2.75
C ASN A 124 13.31 12.09 -4.04
N VAL A 125 13.82 10.87 -4.07
CA VAL A 125 13.63 9.99 -5.22
C VAL A 125 12.70 8.87 -4.80
N LEU A 126 11.64 8.66 -5.57
CA LEU A 126 10.68 7.60 -5.28
C LEU A 126 11.29 6.26 -5.64
N LEU A 127 11.44 5.38 -4.68
CA LEU A 127 11.98 4.06 -4.91
C LEU A 127 10.89 3.03 -5.14
N GLY A 128 9.75 3.21 -4.51
CA GLY A 128 8.65 2.26 -4.64
C GLY A 128 7.61 2.48 -3.58
N MET A 129 6.83 1.45 -3.28
CA MET A 129 5.80 1.55 -2.27
C MET A 129 5.71 0.24 -1.51
N VAL A 130 5.12 0.30 -0.33
CA VAL A 130 4.90 -0.89 0.47
C VAL A 130 3.50 -0.78 1.06
N THR A 131 2.77 -1.90 1.05
CA THR A 131 1.40 -1.90 1.54
C THR A 131 1.29 -2.77 2.77
N MET A 132 0.18 -2.65 3.48
CA MET A 132 -0.06 -3.53 4.62
C MET A 132 -0.14 -4.97 4.15
N GLU A 133 -0.65 -5.22 2.93
CA GLU A 133 -0.69 -6.57 2.39
C GLU A 133 0.71 -7.13 2.22
N ASP A 134 1.66 -6.30 1.78
CA ASP A 134 3.03 -6.76 1.63
C ASP A 134 3.59 -7.21 2.98
N VAL A 135 3.27 -6.46 4.03
CA VAL A 135 3.73 -6.79 5.36
C VAL A 135 3.11 -8.10 5.82
N LEU A 136 1.81 -8.26 5.58
CA LEU A 136 1.13 -9.47 6.01
C LEU A 136 1.66 -10.69 5.26
N GLU A 137 2.00 -10.53 3.99
CA GLU A 137 2.56 -11.64 3.23
C GLU A 137 3.92 -12.02 3.81
N GLU A 138 4.71 -11.04 4.18
CA GLU A 138 6.01 -11.31 4.73
C GLU A 138 5.86 -12.02 6.09
N LEU A 139 4.91 -11.58 6.89
CA LEU A 139 4.69 -12.19 8.19
C LEU A 139 4.23 -13.63 8.05
N VAL A 140 3.31 -13.89 7.14
CA VAL A 140 2.81 -15.24 6.93
C VAL A 140 3.93 -16.12 6.41
N GLY A 141 4.76 -15.61 5.51
CA GLY A 141 5.88 -16.38 5.01
C GLY A 141 6.85 -16.75 6.12
N THR A 142 7.13 -15.82 7.00
CA THR A 142 8.05 -16.09 8.09
C THR A 142 7.47 -17.14 9.01
N ILE A 143 6.20 -17.05 9.32
CA ILE A 143 5.57 -18.01 10.18
C ILE A 143 5.53 -19.37 9.51
N SER A 144 5.26 -19.44 8.23
CA SER A 144 5.21 -20.69 7.52
C SER A 144 6.56 -21.36 7.50
N GLU A 145 7.60 -20.63 7.32
CA GLU A 145 8.91 -21.19 7.33
C GLU A 145 9.25 -21.82 8.66
N LYS A 146 8.81 -21.18 9.73
CA LYS A 146 9.10 -21.73 11.01
C LYS A 146 8.27 -22.92 11.37
N SER A 147 7.07 -23.02 10.84
CA SER A 147 6.22 -24.14 11.14
C SER A 147 6.12 -24.99 9.93
N GLU A 148 7.05 -25.79 9.69
CA GLU A 148 7.03 -26.56 8.54
C GLU A 148 5.98 -27.56 8.45
N ILE A 149 5.39 -27.93 9.46
CA ILE A 149 4.39 -28.94 9.39
C ILE A 149 3.14 -28.50 8.81
N VAL A 150 2.79 -27.29 8.97
CA VAL A 150 1.56 -26.82 8.49
C VAL A 150 1.29 -26.95 7.04
N PRO A 151 2.20 -26.86 6.22
CA PRO A 151 1.98 -26.83 4.80
C PRO A 151 1.15 -27.92 4.21
N GLN A 152 1.31 -29.11 4.67
CA GLN A 152 0.57 -30.10 4.05
C GLN A 152 -0.84 -29.92 4.22
N THR A 153 -1.27 -29.59 5.39
CA THR A 153 -2.67 -29.47 5.57
C THR A 153 -3.17 -28.37 4.73
N GLY A 154 -2.43 -27.35 4.60
CA GLY A 154 -2.91 -26.25 3.82
C GLY A 154 -3.19 -26.61 2.42
N LYS A 155 -2.33 -27.39 1.86
CA LYS A 155 -2.59 -27.69 0.58
C LYS A 155 -3.74 -28.46 0.37
N GLU A 156 -4.00 -29.35 1.13
CA GLU A 156 -5.11 -30.09 0.88
C GLU A 156 -6.31 -29.33 0.81
N LYS A 157 -6.52 -28.47 1.63
CA LYS A 157 -7.70 -27.83 1.57
C LYS A 157 -7.87 -27.01 0.44
N LYS A 158 -6.95 -26.60 -0.15
CA LYS A 158 -7.08 -25.78 -1.18
C LYS A 158 -7.79 -26.26 -2.27
N LYS A 159 -7.90 -27.26 -2.53
CA LYS A 159 -8.51 -27.73 -3.61
C LYS A 159 -9.66 -27.50 -3.82
#